data_33de6dc8a05569ff80fff1c5c4d233b5
#
_entry.id   33de6dc8a05569ff80fff1c5c4d233b5
#
_cell.length_a   1.000
_cell.length_b   1.000
_cell.length_c   1.000
_cell.angle_alpha   90.00
_cell.angle_beta   90.00
_cell.angle_gamma   90.00
#
_symmetry.space_group_name_H-M   'P 1'
#
loop_
_entity.id
_entity.type
_entity.pdbx_description
1 polymer ?
#
loop_
_entity_poly.entity_id
_entity_poly.type
_entity_poly.pdbx_seq_one_letter_code
_entity_poly.pdbx_strand_id
1 'polypeptide(L)'
;MAARKRPAAAVLGAGHATTTQGSPTRCKRSRVNNIRSSWEDGSAEPPDTTELLREAGFLEACDRNPYVVGFEGLVRDPDNGAYGLVMEYVAAPTLHEFLWNRRRGGGPPLPESTVRAIMWKLFTGAKKMHDRHVVHRDIKPANILIGQEGELVKICDFGLAISSSELPPYNQAGTAFYLAPELLGKEDYDALVYTWSLGCVMAEMLTGKTLFLGDDDDNDDDDDTNNEIIQLWSIFRLLGTPDDRTWPEFTSLPHTAKALRLLPPGHKENKLRDLFPQEKLSDEGFQVLQGLLTCNPDKRLTAAAALKHRWFAAPRRAPAAAKVDALSFPVKKAPRIKFIPPAMHLLKIPVAVWNAAQQV
;
A
#
# COMPACT_ATOMS: atom_id res chain seq x y z
N MET A 1 6.98 -3.66 -69.21
CA MET A 1 6.22 -2.47 -69.62
C MET A 1 5.75 -1.81 -68.36
N ALA A 2 6.36 -0.76 -67.94
CA ALA A 2 5.99 0.65 -68.02
C ALA A 2 4.81 0.95 -67.07
N ALA A 3 4.74 1.90 -66.19
CA ALA A 3 5.57 3.07 -65.89
C ALA A 3 5.03 3.65 -64.56
N ARG A 4 5.91 4.07 -63.71
CA ARG A 4 6.11 5.42 -63.13
C ARG A 4 4.88 6.28 -62.92
N LYS A 5 4.67 6.76 -61.63
CA LYS A 5 4.81 8.19 -61.26
C LYS A 5 4.70 8.44 -59.78
N ARG A 6 5.70 9.05 -59.17
CA ARG A 6 5.70 10.06 -58.11
C ARG A 6 5.58 11.43 -58.78
N PRO A 7 5.44 12.58 -58.10
CA PRO A 7 5.47 12.97 -56.71
C PRO A 7 4.44 14.07 -56.32
N ALA A 8 4.40 14.53 -55.07
CA ALA A 8 4.41 15.93 -54.58
C ALA A 8 4.16 15.96 -53.09
N ALA A 9 5.11 16.37 -52.32
CA ALA A 9 5.46 17.70 -51.83
C ALA A 9 4.56 18.18 -50.67
N ALA A 10 5.12 18.07 -49.46
CA ALA A 10 5.27 19.05 -48.39
C ALA A 10 4.18 20.06 -48.12
N VAL A 11 3.62 20.02 -46.91
CA VAL A 11 3.33 21.25 -46.10
C VAL A 11 3.67 20.95 -44.64
N LEU A 12 4.56 21.74 -44.11
CA LEU A 12 4.91 21.87 -42.69
C LEU A 12 3.69 22.40 -41.93
N GLY A 13 3.18 21.59 -41.00
CA GLY A 13 2.23 22.02 -39.99
C GLY A 13 2.85 21.83 -38.61
N ALA A 14 3.19 22.94 -37.96
CA ALA A 14 3.67 22.96 -36.59
C ALA A 14 2.59 22.40 -35.65
N GLY A 15 2.72 21.15 -35.30
CA GLY A 15 1.89 20.50 -34.27
C GLY A 15 2.45 20.82 -32.90
N HIS A 16 1.70 21.55 -32.12
CA HIS A 16 1.96 21.80 -30.70
C HIS A 16 2.12 20.44 -29.98
N ALA A 17 3.30 20.24 -29.42
CA ALA A 17 3.53 19.21 -28.43
C ALA A 17 2.77 19.61 -27.15
N THR A 18 1.60 19.06 -26.97
CA THR A 18 0.93 19.06 -25.66
C THR A 18 1.70 18.13 -24.74
N THR A 19 2.64 18.70 -24.00
CA THR A 19 3.21 18.08 -22.81
C THR A 19 2.09 17.88 -21.81
N THR A 20 1.56 16.66 -21.73
CA THR A 20 0.78 16.23 -20.57
C THR A 20 1.74 16.18 -19.39
N GLN A 21 1.80 17.28 -18.65
CA GLN A 21 2.39 17.32 -17.32
C GLN A 21 1.54 16.42 -16.45
N GLY A 22 2.08 15.23 -16.13
CA GLY A 22 1.57 14.40 -15.07
C GLY A 22 1.57 15.20 -13.77
N SER A 23 0.39 15.58 -13.32
CA SER A 23 0.21 16.20 -12.00
C SER A 23 0.72 15.22 -10.94
N PRO A 24 1.48 15.70 -9.93
CA PRO A 24 1.85 14.85 -8.79
C PRO A 24 0.56 14.33 -8.17
N THR A 25 0.43 13.01 -8.10
CA THR A 25 -0.71 12.36 -7.45
C THR A 25 -0.61 12.72 -5.97
N ARG A 26 -1.32 13.72 -5.57
CA ARG A 26 -1.56 14.05 -4.16
C ARG A 26 -2.08 12.79 -3.50
N CYS A 27 -1.52 12.38 -2.36
CA CYS A 27 -2.27 11.58 -1.40
C CYS A 27 -3.68 12.17 -1.38
N LYS A 28 -4.67 11.36 -1.79
CA LYS A 28 -5.98 11.86 -2.19
C LYS A 28 -6.50 12.74 -1.05
N ARG A 29 -6.44 14.05 -1.26
CA ARG A 29 -7.25 14.96 -0.44
C ARG A 29 -8.65 14.38 -0.44
N SER A 30 -9.15 14.09 0.75
CA SER A 30 -10.53 13.74 1.02
C SER A 30 -11.20 13.11 -0.21
N ARG A 31 -11.62 11.85 -0.13
CA ARG A 31 -12.75 11.42 -0.93
C ARG A 31 -13.90 12.38 -0.61
N VAL A 32 -13.91 13.54 -1.27
CA VAL A 32 -15.17 14.14 -1.59
C VAL A 32 -15.75 13.14 -2.56
N ASN A 33 -16.64 12.28 -2.09
CA ASN A 33 -17.46 11.48 -2.95
C ASN A 33 -18.18 12.50 -3.84
N ASN A 34 -17.61 12.77 -5.03
CA ASN A 34 -18.29 13.48 -6.09
C ASN A 34 -19.39 12.54 -6.58
N ILE A 35 -20.44 12.40 -5.79
CA ILE A 35 -21.75 11.96 -6.28
C ILE A 35 -22.35 13.17 -7.02
N ARG A 36 -21.81 13.41 -8.20
CA ARG A 36 -22.33 14.39 -9.14
C ARG A 36 -23.14 13.62 -10.16
N SER A 37 -24.37 13.24 -9.84
CA SER A 37 -25.34 12.88 -10.90
C SER A 37 -26.71 12.40 -10.44
N SER A 38 -27.36 12.94 -9.42
CA SER A 38 -28.81 12.66 -9.24
C SER A 38 -29.57 13.69 -8.39
N TRP A 39 -29.12 14.94 -8.38
CA TRP A 39 -29.76 15.96 -7.55
C TRP A 39 -30.87 16.76 -8.25
N GLU A 40 -31.35 16.32 -9.41
CA GLU A 40 -32.46 17.00 -10.12
C GLU A 40 -33.86 16.49 -9.74
N ASP A 41 -33.94 15.44 -8.89
CA ASP A 41 -35.23 14.91 -8.43
C ASP A 41 -35.25 14.90 -6.91
N GLY A 42 -36.00 15.79 -6.28
CA GLY A 42 -36.01 16.16 -4.86
C GLY A 42 -36.26 15.04 -3.82
N SER A 43 -35.77 13.83 -4.02
CA SER A 43 -35.88 12.65 -3.15
C SER A 43 -34.52 12.03 -2.75
N ALA A 44 -33.40 12.79 -2.80
CA ALA A 44 -32.09 12.23 -2.47
C ALA A 44 -31.98 11.96 -0.96
N GLU A 45 -31.77 10.70 -0.60
CA GLU A 45 -31.32 10.32 0.74
C GLU A 45 -29.98 11.00 1.07
N PRO A 46 -29.74 11.38 2.34
CA PRO A 46 -28.44 11.97 2.71
C PRO A 46 -27.32 10.99 2.35
N PRO A 47 -26.17 11.49 1.86
CA PRO A 47 -25.06 10.62 1.49
C PRO A 47 -24.64 9.74 2.66
N ASP A 48 -24.42 8.44 2.41
CA ASP A 48 -23.96 7.53 3.44
C ASP A 48 -22.58 7.97 3.93
N THR A 49 -22.54 8.45 5.15
CA THR A 49 -21.32 8.95 5.81
C THR A 49 -20.65 7.89 6.68
N THR A 50 -21.21 6.69 6.74
CA THR A 50 -20.77 5.61 7.64
C THR A 50 -19.31 5.24 7.41
N GLU A 51 -18.90 5.05 6.15
CA GLU A 51 -17.50 4.71 5.80
C GLU A 51 -16.53 5.84 6.20
N LEU A 52 -16.89 7.08 5.94
CA LEU A 52 -16.05 8.23 6.27
C LEU A 52 -15.90 8.42 7.77
N LEU A 53 -16.96 8.23 8.53
CA LEU A 53 -16.93 8.28 10.01
C LEU A 53 -16.12 7.13 10.59
N ARG A 54 -16.19 5.95 9.97
CA ARG A 54 -15.38 4.79 10.33
C ARG A 54 -13.89 5.06 10.09
N GLU A 55 -13.52 5.58 8.92
CA GLU A 55 -12.15 5.97 8.60
C GLU A 55 -11.63 7.03 9.59
N ALA A 56 -12.44 8.06 9.88
CA ALA A 56 -12.12 9.08 10.88
C ALA A 56 -11.82 8.49 12.25
N GLY A 57 -12.64 7.54 12.71
CA GLY A 57 -12.47 6.85 13.99
C GLY A 57 -11.15 6.07 14.07
N PHE A 58 -10.76 5.38 13.01
CA PHE A 58 -9.47 4.68 12.98
C PHE A 58 -8.29 5.63 12.98
N LEU A 59 -8.37 6.74 12.25
CA LEU A 59 -7.33 7.78 12.26
C LEU A 59 -7.22 8.43 13.64
N GLU A 60 -8.33 8.74 14.30
CA GLU A 60 -8.35 9.28 15.66
C GLU A 60 -7.75 8.29 16.67
N ALA A 61 -8.11 6.99 16.56
CA ALA A 61 -7.52 5.94 17.39
C ALA A 61 -6.00 5.82 17.21
N CYS A 62 -5.50 6.14 16.02
CA CYS A 62 -4.08 6.17 15.70
C CYS A 62 -3.40 7.52 15.94
N ASP A 63 -4.10 8.51 16.49
CA ASP A 63 -3.51 9.81 16.84
C ASP A 63 -2.25 9.65 17.70
N ARG A 64 -1.26 10.52 17.49
CA ARG A 64 0.08 10.46 18.11
C ARG A 64 0.95 9.28 17.64
N ASN A 65 0.53 8.52 16.63
CA ASN A 65 1.43 7.60 15.96
C ASN A 65 2.28 8.39 14.93
N PRO A 66 3.60 8.59 15.15
CA PRO A 66 4.41 9.45 14.27
C PRO A 66 4.54 8.89 12.85
N TYR A 67 4.17 7.62 12.65
CA TYR A 67 4.26 6.90 11.37
C TYR A 67 2.90 6.69 10.70
N VAL A 68 1.89 7.41 11.15
CA VAL A 68 0.56 7.50 10.55
C VAL A 68 0.27 8.97 10.26
N VAL A 69 -0.48 9.27 9.22
CA VAL A 69 -0.96 10.64 8.96
C VAL A 69 -1.84 11.11 10.12
N GLY A 70 -1.64 12.35 10.57
CA GLY A 70 -2.40 12.91 11.68
C GLY A 70 -3.86 13.17 11.29
N PHE A 71 -4.76 12.93 12.24
CA PHE A 71 -6.16 13.28 12.12
C PHE A 71 -6.39 14.69 12.68
N GLU A 72 -6.97 15.60 11.88
CA GLU A 72 -7.21 16.99 12.25
C GLU A 72 -8.70 17.27 12.55
N GLY A 73 -9.60 16.40 12.08
CA GLY A 73 -11.03 16.52 12.33
C GLY A 73 -11.90 16.23 11.11
N LEU A 74 -13.21 16.50 11.30
CA LEU A 74 -14.21 16.44 10.24
C LEU A 74 -14.73 17.84 9.93
N VAL A 75 -15.03 18.10 8.67
CA VAL A 75 -15.70 19.31 8.22
C VAL A 75 -17.00 18.94 7.54
N ARG A 76 -18.00 19.81 7.66
CA ARG A 76 -19.26 19.69 6.94
C ARG A 76 -19.34 20.81 5.92
N ASP A 77 -19.65 20.45 4.70
CA ASP A 77 -19.93 21.40 3.63
C ASP A 77 -21.29 22.07 3.91
N PRO A 78 -21.35 23.42 4.05
CA PRO A 78 -22.58 24.11 4.35
C PRO A 78 -23.59 24.08 3.20
N ASP A 79 -23.13 23.91 1.95
CA ASP A 79 -23.96 24.03 0.76
C ASP A 79 -24.70 22.72 0.46
N ASN A 80 -24.02 21.58 0.64
CA ASN A 80 -24.58 20.26 0.30
C ASN A 80 -24.66 19.30 1.50
N GLY A 81 -24.22 19.73 2.68
CA GLY A 81 -24.24 18.93 3.90
C GLY A 81 -23.25 17.75 3.95
N ALA A 82 -22.42 17.57 2.92
CA ALA A 82 -21.44 16.49 2.85
C ALA A 82 -20.34 16.64 3.92
N TYR A 83 -19.87 15.51 4.44
CA TYR A 83 -18.74 15.49 5.36
C TYR A 83 -17.43 15.29 4.61
N GLY A 84 -16.37 15.90 5.11
CA GLY A 84 -15.00 15.75 4.62
C GLY A 84 -14.05 15.43 5.78
N LEU A 85 -13.08 14.58 5.51
CA LEU A 85 -12.02 14.23 6.45
C LEU A 85 -10.85 15.20 6.32
N VAL A 86 -10.43 15.79 7.43
CA VAL A 86 -9.27 16.67 7.49
C VAL A 86 -8.09 15.94 8.12
N MET A 87 -7.00 15.89 7.40
CA MET A 87 -5.79 15.19 7.80
C MET A 87 -4.55 16.08 7.64
N GLU A 88 -3.50 15.73 8.38
CA GLU A 88 -2.15 16.27 8.21
C GLU A 88 -1.75 16.28 6.73
N TYR A 89 -1.29 17.43 6.25
CA TYR A 89 -0.72 17.53 4.91
C TYR A 89 0.77 17.16 4.97
N VAL A 90 1.12 16.06 4.34
CA VAL A 90 2.50 15.60 4.20
C VAL A 90 3.01 15.91 2.80
N ALA A 91 3.97 16.82 2.69
CA ALA A 91 4.56 17.24 1.41
C ALA A 91 5.62 16.22 0.93
N ALA A 92 5.19 14.98 0.71
CA ALA A 92 6.04 13.88 0.26
C ALA A 92 5.30 13.01 -0.77
N PRO A 93 6.02 12.39 -1.71
CA PRO A 93 5.44 11.40 -2.62
C PRO A 93 5.04 10.13 -1.87
N THR A 94 4.24 9.31 -2.51
CA THR A 94 4.04 7.92 -2.08
C THR A 94 5.31 7.11 -2.35
N LEU A 95 5.51 6.01 -1.60
CA LEU A 95 6.61 5.08 -1.84
C LEU A 95 6.53 4.49 -3.26
N HIS A 96 5.32 4.26 -3.78
CA HIS A 96 5.12 3.83 -5.17
C HIS A 96 5.69 4.86 -6.16
N GLU A 97 5.30 6.13 -6.06
CA GLU A 97 5.83 7.20 -6.93
C GLU A 97 7.34 7.34 -6.79
N PHE A 98 7.84 7.24 -5.57
CA PHE A 98 9.27 7.33 -5.29
C PHE A 98 10.06 6.20 -5.98
N LEU A 99 9.62 4.94 -5.84
CA LEU A 99 10.25 3.78 -6.47
C LEU A 99 10.13 3.83 -7.99
N TRP A 100 8.96 4.21 -8.50
CA TRP A 100 8.69 4.38 -9.93
C TRP A 100 9.61 5.41 -10.57
N ASN A 101 9.70 6.62 -9.98
CA ASN A 101 10.56 7.68 -10.49
C ASN A 101 12.03 7.29 -10.43
N ARG A 102 12.46 6.63 -9.36
CA ARG A 102 13.82 6.13 -9.21
C ARG A 102 14.17 5.12 -10.32
N ARG A 103 13.28 4.15 -10.59
CA ARG A 103 13.46 3.16 -11.66
C ARG A 103 13.49 3.81 -13.04
N ARG A 104 12.58 4.73 -13.33
CA ARG A 104 12.56 5.48 -14.61
C ARG A 104 13.81 6.33 -14.82
N GLY A 105 14.37 6.88 -13.76
CA GLY A 105 15.64 7.60 -13.78
C GLY A 105 16.90 6.71 -13.88
N GLY A 106 16.74 5.39 -14.03
CA GLY A 106 17.87 4.44 -14.09
C GLY A 106 18.58 4.22 -12.75
N GLY A 107 17.97 4.69 -11.64
CA GLY A 107 18.53 4.48 -10.31
C GLY A 107 18.42 3.02 -9.86
N PRO A 108 19.39 2.52 -9.07
CA PRO A 108 19.34 1.16 -8.52
C PRO A 108 18.22 1.05 -7.47
N PRO A 109 17.78 -0.18 -7.12
CA PRO A 109 16.94 -0.42 -5.94
C PRO A 109 17.49 0.22 -4.68
N LEU A 110 16.68 0.34 -3.63
CA LEU A 110 17.13 0.92 -2.38
C LEU A 110 18.17 0.02 -1.69
N PRO A 111 19.25 0.60 -1.12
CA PRO A 111 20.22 -0.19 -0.35
C PRO A 111 19.58 -0.71 0.95
N GLU A 112 20.03 -1.86 1.42
CA GLU A 112 19.54 -2.52 2.64
C GLU A 112 19.48 -1.58 3.85
N SER A 113 20.47 -0.69 4.02
CA SER A 113 20.50 0.25 5.12
C SER A 113 19.32 1.22 5.14
N THR A 114 18.93 1.70 3.96
CA THR A 114 17.75 2.57 3.78
C THR A 114 16.46 1.77 4.00
N VAL A 115 16.36 0.57 3.40
CA VAL A 115 15.20 -0.30 3.60
C VAL A 115 15.02 -0.64 5.07
N ARG A 116 16.09 -0.98 5.79
CA ARG A 116 16.07 -1.24 7.23
C ARG A 116 15.53 -0.04 8.03
N ALA A 117 15.96 1.17 7.70
CA ALA A 117 15.50 2.38 8.39
C ALA A 117 14.00 2.65 8.14
N ILE A 118 13.52 2.42 6.90
CA ILE A 118 12.11 2.56 6.53
C ILE A 118 11.28 1.47 7.24
N MET A 119 11.70 0.21 7.16
CA MET A 119 11.01 -0.91 7.77
C MET A 119 10.88 -0.79 9.28
N TRP A 120 11.92 -0.27 9.96
CA TRP A 120 11.82 0.00 11.40
C TRP A 120 10.69 0.97 11.72
N LYS A 121 10.49 2.02 10.93
CA LYS A 121 9.41 3.00 11.09
C LYS A 121 8.06 2.38 10.79
N LEU A 122 7.96 1.61 9.71
CA LEU A 122 6.73 0.91 9.32
C LEU A 122 6.31 -0.11 10.39
N PHE A 123 7.23 -0.93 10.91
CA PHE A 123 6.92 -1.87 12.00
C PHE A 123 6.54 -1.15 13.29
N THR A 124 7.18 -0.02 13.60
CA THR A 124 6.82 0.77 14.78
C THR A 124 5.41 1.35 14.62
N GLY A 125 5.09 1.87 13.44
CA GLY A 125 3.76 2.37 13.11
C GLY A 125 2.71 1.28 13.19
N ALA A 126 2.95 0.15 12.53
CA ALA A 126 2.05 -1.00 12.51
C ALA A 126 1.81 -1.59 13.92
N LYS A 127 2.88 -1.75 14.72
CA LYS A 127 2.74 -2.19 16.11
C LYS A 127 1.84 -1.25 16.92
N LYS A 128 2.03 0.07 16.79
CA LYS A 128 1.20 1.06 17.48
C LYS A 128 -0.27 1.05 17.02
N MET A 129 -0.54 0.77 15.75
CA MET A 129 -1.91 0.56 15.26
C MET A 129 -2.51 -0.70 15.90
N HIS A 130 -1.75 -1.80 15.91
CA HIS A 130 -2.20 -3.06 16.49
C HIS A 130 -2.45 -2.94 18.01
N ASP A 131 -1.59 -2.23 18.76
CA ASP A 131 -1.79 -1.93 20.18
C ASP A 131 -3.10 -1.13 20.43
N ARG A 132 -3.71 -0.53 19.40
CA ARG A 132 -4.98 0.18 19.41
C ARG A 132 -6.11 -0.61 18.74
N HIS A 133 -5.89 -1.90 18.49
CA HIS A 133 -6.84 -2.80 17.81
C HIS A 133 -7.18 -2.36 16.37
N VAL A 134 -6.31 -1.62 15.70
CA VAL A 134 -6.52 -1.17 14.32
C VAL A 134 -5.69 -2.02 13.36
N VAL A 135 -6.37 -2.64 12.38
CA VAL A 135 -5.79 -3.40 11.27
C VAL A 135 -6.07 -2.64 9.97
N HIS A 136 -5.02 -2.23 9.28
CA HIS A 136 -5.13 -1.35 8.11
C HIS A 136 -5.71 -2.04 6.87
N ARG A 137 -5.37 -3.30 6.63
CA ARG A 137 -5.76 -4.19 5.52
C ARG A 137 -5.29 -3.81 4.11
N ASP A 138 -4.78 -2.61 3.88
CA ASP A 138 -4.29 -2.17 2.55
C ASP A 138 -2.89 -1.53 2.63
N ILE A 139 -1.95 -2.22 3.30
CA ILE A 139 -0.55 -1.79 3.33
C ILE A 139 0.09 -2.09 1.97
N LYS A 140 0.46 -1.01 1.26
CA LYS A 140 1.12 -1.05 -0.05
C LYS A 140 1.93 0.22 -0.28
N PRO A 141 2.84 0.27 -1.26
CA PRO A 141 3.65 1.46 -1.52
C PRO A 141 2.83 2.72 -1.82
N ALA A 142 1.64 2.60 -2.42
CA ALA A 142 0.77 3.74 -2.71
C ALA A 142 0.16 4.38 -1.45
N ASN A 143 0.08 3.64 -0.34
CA ASN A 143 -0.47 4.08 0.94
C ASN A 143 0.63 4.40 1.98
N ILE A 144 1.88 4.56 1.53
CA ILE A 144 3.02 4.96 2.36
C ILE A 144 3.61 6.23 1.78
N LEU A 145 3.63 7.31 2.56
CA LEU A 145 4.28 8.56 2.21
C LEU A 145 5.73 8.52 2.66
N ILE A 146 6.66 8.92 1.80
CA ILE A 146 8.09 8.85 2.07
C ILE A 146 8.80 10.15 1.69
N GLY A 147 9.53 10.73 2.66
CA GLY A 147 10.44 11.84 2.41
C GLY A 147 11.78 11.37 1.84
N GLN A 148 12.65 12.33 1.54
CA GLN A 148 13.98 12.03 1.03
C GLN A 148 14.71 11.05 1.97
N GLU A 149 15.39 10.07 1.38
CA GLU A 149 16.19 9.07 2.09
C GLU A 149 15.46 8.27 3.19
N GLY A 150 14.10 8.31 3.22
CA GLY A 150 13.33 7.62 4.24
C GLY A 150 13.33 8.31 5.61
N GLU A 151 13.71 9.59 5.71
CA GLU A 151 13.64 10.33 6.97
C GLU A 151 12.21 10.47 7.47
N LEU A 152 11.29 10.78 6.58
CA LEU A 152 9.86 10.80 6.84
C LEU A 152 9.23 9.53 6.25
N VAL A 153 8.42 8.85 7.04
CA VAL A 153 7.59 7.71 6.62
C VAL A 153 6.26 7.80 7.34
N LYS A 154 5.16 7.80 6.60
CA LYS A 154 3.81 7.83 7.18
C LYS A 154 2.86 6.92 6.39
N ILE A 155 2.10 6.10 7.11
CA ILE A 155 1.02 5.28 6.56
C ILE A 155 -0.22 6.17 6.43
N CYS A 156 -0.93 6.07 5.33
CA CYS A 156 -2.15 6.82 5.03
C CYS A 156 -3.23 5.92 4.41
N ASP A 157 -4.44 6.43 4.27
CA ASP A 157 -5.61 5.76 3.68
C ASP A 157 -6.16 4.61 4.55
N PHE A 158 -7.00 4.96 5.51
CA PHE A 158 -7.63 4.03 6.45
C PHE A 158 -9.03 3.58 5.99
N GLY A 159 -9.39 3.83 4.73
CA GLY A 159 -10.72 3.49 4.20
C GLY A 159 -11.07 2.01 4.24
N LEU A 160 -10.07 1.12 4.31
CA LEU A 160 -10.27 -0.33 4.44
C LEU A 160 -9.95 -0.87 5.84
N ALA A 161 -9.63 0.00 6.81
CA ALA A 161 -9.26 -0.45 8.15
C ALA A 161 -10.43 -1.10 8.89
N ILE A 162 -10.09 -2.04 9.79
CA ILE A 162 -11.05 -2.68 10.72
C ILE A 162 -10.50 -2.66 12.14
N SER A 163 -11.39 -2.89 13.11
CA SER A 163 -11.00 -3.21 14.46
C SER A 163 -10.69 -4.70 14.59
N SER A 164 -9.55 -5.08 15.21
CA SER A 164 -9.28 -6.48 15.55
C SER A 164 -10.21 -7.03 16.64
N SER A 165 -11.09 -6.18 17.20
CA SER A 165 -12.14 -6.59 18.14
C SER A 165 -13.47 -6.91 17.44
N GLU A 166 -13.59 -6.60 16.14
CA GLU A 166 -14.73 -7.03 15.31
C GLU A 166 -14.68 -8.54 15.13
N LEU A 167 -15.87 -9.16 15.06
CA LEU A 167 -15.98 -10.59 14.80
C LEU A 167 -16.06 -10.87 13.29
N PRO A 168 -15.44 -11.97 12.81
CA PRO A 168 -15.64 -12.41 11.43
C PRO A 168 -17.14 -12.78 11.18
N PRO A 169 -17.62 -12.82 9.94
CA PRO A 169 -16.82 -12.79 8.71
C PRO A 169 -16.38 -11.37 8.33
N TYR A 170 -15.16 -11.25 7.81
CA TYR A 170 -14.66 -9.98 7.27
C TYR A 170 -14.80 -9.98 5.75
N ASN A 171 -15.22 -8.85 5.20
CA ASN A 171 -15.17 -8.67 3.76
C ASN A 171 -13.72 -8.75 3.28
N GLN A 172 -13.50 -9.45 2.18
CA GLN A 172 -12.21 -9.45 1.51
C GLN A 172 -11.86 -8.02 1.09
N ALA A 173 -10.69 -7.55 1.47
CA ALA A 173 -10.25 -6.20 1.19
C ALA A 173 -8.73 -6.13 1.07
N GLY A 174 -8.26 -5.19 0.28
CA GLY A 174 -6.85 -4.93 0.02
C GLY A 174 -6.50 -5.02 -1.45
N THR A 175 -5.21 -4.87 -1.76
CA THR A 175 -4.70 -4.89 -3.12
C THR A 175 -4.06 -6.25 -3.41
N ALA A 176 -4.52 -6.96 -4.44
CA ALA A 176 -4.19 -8.36 -4.75
C ALA A 176 -2.72 -8.73 -4.52
N PHE A 177 -1.78 -7.96 -5.08
CA PHE A 177 -0.34 -8.27 -5.02
C PHE A 177 0.30 -8.19 -3.62
N TYR A 178 -0.42 -7.66 -2.63
CA TYR A 178 0.03 -7.53 -1.24
C TYR A 178 -0.80 -8.36 -0.26
N LEU A 179 -1.78 -9.13 -0.78
CA LEU A 179 -2.62 -9.99 0.04
C LEU A 179 -1.86 -11.24 0.49
N ALA A 180 -2.03 -11.58 1.76
CA ALA A 180 -1.52 -12.81 2.33
C ALA A 180 -2.32 -14.02 1.79
N PRO A 181 -1.70 -15.21 1.66
CA PRO A 181 -2.36 -16.36 1.06
C PRO A 181 -3.63 -16.80 1.80
N GLU A 182 -3.72 -16.61 3.12
CA GLU A 182 -4.92 -16.92 3.91
C GLU A 182 -6.10 -15.98 3.62
N LEU A 183 -5.83 -14.76 3.10
CA LEU A 183 -6.88 -13.81 2.70
C LEU A 183 -7.56 -14.19 1.39
N LEU A 184 -6.93 -15.03 0.58
CA LEU A 184 -7.45 -15.40 -0.73
C LEU A 184 -8.55 -16.46 -0.56
N GLY A 185 -9.78 -15.97 -0.36
CA GLY A 185 -10.99 -16.76 -0.24
C GLY A 185 -11.39 -17.17 1.19
N LYS A 186 -10.78 -16.61 2.26
CA LYS A 186 -11.27 -16.76 3.63
C LYS A 186 -11.82 -15.42 4.16
N GLU A 187 -12.91 -15.50 4.91
CA GLU A 187 -13.55 -14.38 5.58
C GLU A 187 -13.13 -14.27 7.07
N ASP A 188 -12.37 -15.24 7.56
CA ASP A 188 -11.82 -15.29 8.92
C ASP A 188 -10.30 -15.30 8.87
N TYR A 189 -9.68 -14.20 9.28
CA TYR A 189 -8.24 -14.01 9.26
C TYR A 189 -7.75 -13.11 10.41
N ASP A 190 -6.51 -13.29 10.81
CA ASP A 190 -5.86 -12.54 11.87
C ASP A 190 -5.26 -11.21 11.36
N ALA A 191 -5.01 -10.32 12.29
CA ALA A 191 -4.25 -9.08 12.08
C ALA A 191 -2.84 -9.30 11.47
N LEU A 192 -2.30 -10.51 11.50
CA LEU A 192 -0.99 -10.86 10.92
C LEU A 192 -0.93 -10.73 9.39
N VAL A 193 -2.08 -10.59 8.72
CA VAL A 193 -2.14 -10.33 7.27
C VAL A 193 -1.35 -9.07 6.86
N TYR A 194 -1.32 -8.04 7.71
CA TYR A 194 -0.57 -6.82 7.39
C TYR A 194 0.96 -7.01 7.44
N THR A 195 1.47 -7.99 8.21
CA THR A 195 2.92 -8.25 8.25
C THR A 195 3.41 -8.90 6.97
N TRP A 196 2.55 -9.71 6.31
CA TRP A 196 2.80 -10.17 4.95
C TRP A 196 2.92 -9.02 3.97
N SER A 197 1.95 -8.09 3.97
CA SER A 197 1.99 -6.90 3.10
C SER A 197 3.25 -6.06 3.33
N LEU A 198 3.72 -5.92 4.58
CA LEU A 198 5.01 -5.29 4.91
C LEU A 198 6.20 -6.07 4.34
N GLY A 199 6.12 -7.40 4.27
CA GLY A 199 7.12 -8.25 3.60
C GLY A 199 7.18 -7.98 2.10
N CYS A 200 6.02 -7.85 1.43
CA CYS A 200 5.94 -7.48 0.02
C CYS A 200 6.52 -6.08 -0.23
N VAL A 201 6.20 -5.09 0.62
CA VAL A 201 6.77 -3.74 0.54
C VAL A 201 8.28 -3.76 0.72
N MET A 202 8.81 -4.55 1.67
CA MET A 202 10.25 -4.71 1.87
C MET A 202 10.93 -5.28 0.62
N ALA A 203 10.36 -6.32 0.04
CA ALA A 203 10.86 -6.95 -1.18
C ALA A 203 10.87 -5.98 -2.36
N GLU A 204 9.80 -5.20 -2.54
CA GLU A 204 9.68 -4.21 -3.61
C GLU A 204 10.71 -3.09 -3.48
N MET A 205 10.99 -2.60 -2.27
CA MET A 205 12.05 -1.62 -2.04
C MET A 205 13.44 -2.16 -2.43
N LEU A 206 13.71 -3.45 -2.18
CA LEU A 206 14.99 -4.12 -2.47
C LEU A 206 15.16 -4.52 -3.92
N THR A 207 14.07 -4.66 -4.68
CA THR A 207 14.09 -5.12 -6.09
C THR A 207 13.71 -4.02 -7.07
N GLY A 208 12.92 -3.03 -6.62
CA GLY A 208 12.28 -2.04 -7.48
C GLY A 208 11.09 -2.61 -8.26
N LYS A 209 10.62 -3.83 -7.93
CA LYS A 209 9.50 -4.52 -8.61
C LYS A 209 8.58 -5.15 -7.58
N THR A 210 7.29 -5.16 -7.88
CA THR A 210 6.29 -5.91 -7.10
C THR A 210 6.65 -7.39 -7.09
N LEU A 211 6.57 -8.03 -5.90
CA LEU A 211 7.12 -9.38 -5.70
C LEU A 211 6.27 -10.48 -6.35
N PHE A 212 4.95 -10.38 -6.22
CA PHE A 212 3.99 -11.40 -6.65
C PHE A 212 3.12 -10.89 -7.81
N LEU A 213 3.77 -10.37 -8.86
CA LEU A 213 3.10 -10.10 -10.13
C LEU A 213 2.99 -11.39 -10.94
N GLY A 214 1.85 -11.61 -11.61
CA GLY A 214 1.74 -12.58 -12.70
C GLY A 214 2.68 -12.19 -13.85
N ASP A 215 3.02 -13.16 -14.69
CA ASP A 215 3.95 -12.93 -15.80
C ASP A 215 3.35 -12.03 -16.91
N ASP A 216 2.06 -11.74 -16.89
CA ASP A 216 1.34 -10.95 -17.89
C ASP A 216 0.81 -9.63 -17.30
N ASP A 217 1.52 -8.54 -17.60
CA ASP A 217 1.12 -7.16 -17.25
C ASP A 217 -0.14 -6.67 -18.03
N ASP A 218 -0.70 -7.49 -18.96
CA ASP A 218 -1.67 -7.07 -19.97
C ASP A 218 -3.07 -7.72 -19.84
N ASN A 219 -3.34 -8.53 -18.81
CA ASN A 219 -4.67 -9.11 -18.65
C ASN A 219 -5.60 -8.17 -17.87
N ASP A 220 -6.36 -7.39 -18.63
CA ASP A 220 -7.56 -6.65 -18.19
C ASP A 220 -8.76 -7.58 -17.90
N ASP A 221 -8.54 -8.83 -17.54
CA ASP A 221 -9.62 -9.73 -17.16
C ASP A 221 -10.15 -9.34 -15.77
N ASP A 222 -11.31 -8.70 -15.74
CA ASP A 222 -12.08 -8.29 -14.55
C ASP A 222 -12.60 -9.46 -13.68
N ASP A 223 -12.09 -10.69 -13.87
CA ASP A 223 -12.49 -11.85 -13.06
C ASP A 223 -11.62 -11.95 -11.80
N ASP A 224 -12.12 -11.44 -10.69
CA ASP A 224 -11.46 -11.49 -9.38
C ASP A 224 -10.99 -12.89 -8.99
N THR A 225 -11.72 -13.94 -9.38
CA THR A 225 -11.39 -15.35 -9.10
C THR A 225 -10.11 -15.78 -9.81
N ASN A 226 -9.88 -15.33 -11.03
CA ASN A 226 -8.65 -15.62 -11.77
C ASN A 226 -7.45 -14.90 -11.13
N ASN A 227 -7.66 -13.68 -10.66
CA ASN A 227 -6.64 -12.90 -9.98
C ASN A 227 -6.15 -13.58 -8.69
N GLU A 228 -7.07 -14.17 -7.89
CA GLU A 228 -6.72 -14.91 -6.68
C GLU A 228 -5.91 -16.19 -6.96
N ILE A 229 -6.30 -16.94 -8.01
CA ILE A 229 -5.58 -18.15 -8.41
C ILE A 229 -4.17 -17.81 -8.87
N ILE A 230 -4.01 -16.75 -9.66
CA ILE A 230 -2.71 -16.26 -10.15
C ILE A 230 -1.86 -15.79 -8.97
N GLN A 231 -2.46 -15.10 -8.01
CA GLN A 231 -1.76 -14.66 -6.80
C GLN A 231 -1.25 -15.84 -5.98
N LEU A 232 -2.09 -16.85 -5.68
CA LEU A 232 -1.67 -18.06 -4.97
C LEU A 232 -0.58 -18.82 -5.74
N TRP A 233 -0.74 -18.95 -7.04
CA TRP A 233 0.27 -19.58 -7.91
C TRP A 233 1.60 -18.83 -7.82
N SER A 234 1.58 -17.49 -7.92
CA SER A 234 2.78 -16.65 -7.84
C SER A 234 3.50 -16.82 -6.49
N ILE A 235 2.73 -16.84 -5.39
CA ILE A 235 3.26 -17.07 -4.04
C ILE A 235 3.93 -18.45 -3.96
N PHE A 236 3.22 -19.51 -4.35
CA PHE A 236 3.74 -20.87 -4.22
C PHE A 236 4.87 -21.15 -5.22
N ARG A 237 4.88 -20.53 -6.39
CA ARG A 237 5.99 -20.61 -7.36
C ARG A 237 7.30 -20.09 -6.77
N LEU A 238 7.23 -19.03 -5.98
CA LEU A 238 8.41 -18.41 -5.37
C LEU A 238 8.79 -19.05 -4.03
N LEU A 239 7.82 -19.25 -3.14
CA LEU A 239 8.08 -19.68 -1.76
C LEU A 239 8.04 -21.20 -1.57
N GLY A 240 7.69 -21.94 -2.63
CA GLY A 240 7.39 -23.36 -2.57
C GLY A 240 5.99 -23.63 -2.01
N THR A 241 5.46 -24.80 -2.35
CA THR A 241 4.13 -25.23 -1.89
C THR A 241 4.21 -25.68 -0.43
N PRO A 242 3.38 -25.13 0.47
CA PRO A 242 3.27 -25.64 1.83
C PRO A 242 2.85 -27.12 1.86
N ASP A 243 3.11 -27.79 2.96
CA ASP A 243 2.63 -29.14 3.25
C ASP A 243 1.97 -29.18 4.63
N ASP A 244 1.40 -30.34 5.00
CA ASP A 244 0.70 -30.54 6.27
C ASP A 244 1.58 -30.30 7.50
N ARG A 245 2.91 -30.30 7.37
CA ARG A 245 3.86 -30.00 8.45
C ARG A 245 4.12 -28.51 8.59
N THR A 246 4.16 -27.81 7.46
CA THR A 246 4.46 -26.38 7.40
C THR A 246 3.22 -25.54 7.59
N TRP A 247 2.09 -25.97 7.00
CA TRP A 247 0.78 -25.31 7.13
C TRP A 247 -0.35 -26.32 6.94
N PRO A 248 -0.85 -26.97 8.01
CA PRO A 248 -1.83 -28.05 7.92
C PRO A 248 -3.13 -27.70 7.19
N GLU A 249 -3.52 -26.43 7.27
CA GLU A 249 -4.80 -25.96 6.73
C GLU A 249 -4.74 -25.43 5.30
N PHE A 250 -3.54 -25.40 4.67
CA PHE A 250 -3.39 -24.72 3.38
C PHE A 250 -4.23 -25.35 2.27
N THR A 251 -4.45 -26.69 2.32
CA THR A 251 -5.27 -27.39 1.31
C THR A 251 -6.76 -27.05 1.40
N SER A 252 -7.21 -26.53 2.54
CA SER A 252 -8.59 -26.09 2.74
C SER A 252 -8.85 -24.68 2.23
N LEU A 253 -7.80 -23.92 1.84
CA LEU A 253 -7.98 -22.60 1.25
C LEU A 253 -8.69 -22.72 -0.08
N PRO A 254 -9.67 -21.85 -0.35
CA PRO A 254 -10.28 -21.72 -1.67
C PRO A 254 -9.19 -21.53 -2.75
N HIS A 255 -9.47 -22.00 -3.95
CA HIS A 255 -8.58 -21.85 -5.12
C HIS A 255 -7.22 -22.56 -5.04
N THR A 256 -6.78 -23.08 -3.88
CA THR A 256 -5.48 -23.77 -3.72
C THR A 256 -5.33 -24.91 -4.73
N ALA A 257 -6.34 -25.77 -4.89
CA ALA A 257 -6.28 -26.88 -5.84
C ALA A 257 -6.10 -26.44 -7.28
N LYS A 258 -6.66 -25.28 -7.66
CA LYS A 258 -6.50 -24.71 -9.00
C LYS A 258 -5.09 -24.13 -9.17
N ALA A 259 -4.62 -23.35 -8.19
CA ALA A 259 -3.27 -22.78 -8.22
C ALA A 259 -2.18 -23.85 -8.27
N LEU A 260 -2.32 -24.95 -7.52
CA LEU A 260 -1.38 -26.06 -7.50
C LEU A 260 -1.29 -26.82 -8.85
N ARG A 261 -2.38 -26.84 -9.63
CA ARG A 261 -2.35 -27.46 -10.97
C ARG A 261 -1.50 -26.69 -11.98
N LEU A 262 -1.27 -25.41 -11.73
CA LEU A 262 -0.44 -24.54 -12.57
C LEU A 262 1.06 -24.69 -12.25
N LEU A 263 1.41 -25.36 -11.14
CA LEU A 263 2.79 -25.61 -10.74
C LEU A 263 3.27 -26.98 -11.20
N PRO A 264 4.60 -27.17 -11.39
CA PRO A 264 5.17 -28.49 -11.60
C PRO A 264 4.83 -29.43 -10.45
N PRO A 265 4.55 -30.73 -10.72
CA PRO A 265 4.25 -31.69 -9.68
C PRO A 265 5.35 -31.73 -8.61
N GLY A 266 4.93 -31.62 -7.33
CA GLY A 266 5.86 -31.69 -6.21
C GLY A 266 6.72 -30.45 -6.01
N HIS A 267 6.33 -29.31 -6.55
CA HIS A 267 7.07 -28.05 -6.38
C HIS A 267 7.11 -27.63 -4.91
N LYS A 268 8.28 -27.76 -4.26
CA LYS A 268 8.50 -27.43 -2.83
C LYS A 268 9.67 -26.48 -2.60
N GLU A 269 10.37 -26.12 -3.68
CA GLU A 269 11.57 -25.31 -3.60
C GLU A 269 11.24 -23.85 -3.28
N ASN A 270 11.83 -23.33 -2.20
CA ASN A 270 11.75 -21.92 -1.86
C ASN A 270 12.91 -21.16 -2.53
N LYS A 271 12.59 -20.32 -3.49
CA LYS A 271 13.54 -19.53 -4.30
C LYS A 271 13.72 -18.10 -3.81
N LEU A 272 13.18 -17.76 -2.63
CA LEU A 272 13.26 -16.40 -2.12
C LEU A 272 14.71 -15.93 -1.98
N ARG A 273 15.62 -16.83 -1.54
CA ARG A 273 17.05 -16.49 -1.38
C ARG A 273 17.74 -16.18 -2.70
N ASP A 274 17.30 -16.79 -3.80
CA ASP A 274 17.87 -16.54 -5.13
C ASP A 274 17.59 -15.11 -5.62
N LEU A 275 16.42 -14.56 -5.26
CA LEU A 275 16.08 -13.16 -5.54
C LEU A 275 16.81 -12.17 -4.64
N PHE A 276 17.18 -12.59 -3.44
CA PHE A 276 17.85 -11.76 -2.44
C PHE A 276 19.17 -12.40 -1.99
N PRO A 277 20.18 -12.53 -2.89
CA PRO A 277 21.48 -13.07 -2.52
C PRO A 277 22.15 -12.20 -1.44
N GLN A 278 23.18 -12.72 -0.78
CA GLN A 278 23.80 -12.10 0.40
C GLN A 278 24.38 -10.71 0.11
N GLU A 279 24.79 -10.47 -1.12
CA GLU A 279 25.30 -9.17 -1.57
C GLU A 279 24.21 -8.10 -1.62
N LYS A 280 22.95 -8.52 -1.79
CA LYS A 280 21.77 -7.64 -1.85
C LYS A 280 21.13 -7.46 -0.48
N LEU A 281 21.05 -8.53 0.30
CA LEU A 281 20.39 -8.57 1.60
C LEU A 281 21.15 -9.49 2.56
N SER A 282 21.63 -8.91 3.67
CA SER A 282 22.31 -9.65 4.72
C SER A 282 21.49 -10.85 5.23
N ASP A 283 22.14 -11.79 5.89
CA ASP A 283 21.45 -12.96 6.47
C ASP A 283 20.40 -12.53 7.51
N GLU A 284 20.69 -11.51 8.29
CA GLU A 284 19.76 -10.94 9.27
C GLU A 284 18.55 -10.30 8.58
N GLY A 285 18.77 -9.54 7.51
CA GLY A 285 17.69 -8.94 6.72
C GLY A 285 16.84 -10.00 6.03
N PHE A 286 17.49 -11.02 5.50
CA PHE A 286 16.80 -12.15 4.87
C PHE A 286 15.94 -12.94 5.86
N GLN A 287 16.41 -13.17 7.09
CA GLN A 287 15.61 -13.82 8.15
C GLN A 287 14.34 -13.03 8.46
N VAL A 288 14.42 -11.69 8.48
CA VAL A 288 13.22 -10.84 8.65
C VAL A 288 12.29 -10.98 7.45
N LEU A 289 12.79 -10.85 6.24
CA LEU A 289 11.99 -10.97 5.01
C LEU A 289 11.29 -12.34 4.93
N GLN A 290 12.03 -13.42 5.16
CA GLN A 290 11.52 -14.78 5.14
C GLN A 290 10.46 -14.99 6.24
N GLY A 291 10.70 -14.45 7.44
CA GLY A 291 9.73 -14.51 8.53
C GLY A 291 8.42 -13.77 8.22
N LEU A 292 8.49 -12.64 7.52
CA LEU A 292 7.31 -11.89 7.08
C LEU A 292 6.55 -12.62 5.97
N LEU A 293 7.27 -13.21 5.01
CA LEU A 293 6.72 -13.95 3.88
C LEU A 293 6.54 -15.45 4.20
N THR A 294 6.25 -15.79 5.44
CA THR A 294 5.87 -17.13 5.85
C THR A 294 4.38 -17.34 5.54
N CYS A 295 4.07 -18.35 4.70
CA CYS A 295 2.69 -18.62 4.27
C CYS A 295 1.76 -18.93 5.45
N ASN A 296 2.20 -19.78 6.40
CA ASN A 296 1.44 -20.08 7.60
C ASN A 296 1.36 -18.85 8.53
N PRO A 297 0.16 -18.26 8.75
CA PRO A 297 0.02 -17.07 9.60
C PRO A 297 0.51 -17.30 11.03
N ASP A 298 0.30 -18.48 11.61
CA ASP A 298 0.73 -18.79 12.99
C ASP A 298 2.25 -18.78 13.19
N LYS A 299 3.00 -18.97 12.11
CA LYS A 299 4.47 -18.97 12.11
C LYS A 299 5.05 -17.66 11.57
N ARG A 300 4.18 -16.77 11.11
CA ARG A 300 4.60 -15.50 10.51
C ARG A 300 5.15 -14.53 11.55
N LEU A 301 6.21 -13.81 11.18
CA LEU A 301 6.85 -12.83 12.04
C LEU A 301 5.93 -11.64 12.32
N THR A 302 5.65 -11.37 13.59
CA THR A 302 4.88 -10.19 14.01
C THR A 302 5.72 -8.93 13.93
N ALA A 303 5.10 -7.74 13.79
CA ALA A 303 5.81 -6.47 13.83
C ALA A 303 6.59 -6.27 15.14
N ALA A 304 6.02 -6.71 16.27
CA ALA A 304 6.66 -6.62 17.58
C ALA A 304 7.91 -7.53 17.68
N ALA A 305 7.86 -8.73 17.08
CA ALA A 305 9.01 -9.64 17.02
C ALA A 305 10.07 -9.15 16.03
N ALA A 306 9.64 -8.63 14.87
CA ALA A 306 10.53 -8.03 13.89
C ALA A 306 11.37 -6.90 14.48
N LEU A 307 10.75 -5.99 15.24
CA LEU A 307 11.46 -4.87 15.89
C LEU A 307 12.55 -5.33 16.90
N LYS A 308 12.45 -6.54 17.44
CA LYS A 308 13.45 -7.12 18.35
C LYS A 308 14.54 -7.89 17.61
N HIS A 309 14.40 -8.08 16.30
CA HIS A 309 15.35 -8.85 15.51
C HIS A 309 16.70 -8.13 15.44
N ARG A 310 17.81 -8.87 15.45
CA ARG A 310 19.18 -8.35 15.41
C ARG A 310 19.47 -7.50 14.17
N TRP A 311 18.72 -7.66 13.11
CA TRP A 311 18.81 -6.80 11.91
C TRP A 311 18.65 -5.31 12.24
N PHE A 312 17.80 -4.98 13.23
CA PHE A 312 17.61 -3.60 13.70
C PHE A 312 18.59 -3.19 14.79
N ALA A 313 19.26 -4.15 15.45
CA ALA A 313 20.27 -3.89 16.49
C ALA A 313 21.65 -3.53 15.90
N ALA A 314 21.89 -3.82 14.61
CA ALA A 314 23.15 -3.46 13.95
C ALA A 314 23.39 -1.94 14.04
N PRO A 315 24.65 -1.49 14.33
CA PRO A 315 24.92 -0.08 14.50
C PRO A 315 24.43 0.69 13.28
N ARG A 316 23.69 1.78 13.54
CA ARG A 316 23.30 2.75 12.52
C ARG A 316 24.59 3.37 11.97
N ARG A 317 25.29 2.70 11.06
CA ARG A 317 26.26 3.38 10.23
C ARG A 317 25.43 4.42 9.47
N ALA A 318 25.66 5.69 9.82
CA ALA A 318 25.24 6.79 8.97
C ALA A 318 25.61 6.38 7.54
N PRO A 319 24.71 6.47 6.55
CA PRO A 319 25.08 6.21 5.18
C PRO A 319 26.31 7.05 4.94
N ALA A 320 27.42 6.41 4.57
CA ALA A 320 28.56 7.13 4.05
C ALA A 320 27.97 7.99 2.94
N ALA A 321 28.13 9.31 3.06
CA ALA A 321 27.60 10.25 2.09
C ALA A 321 28.13 9.85 0.71
N ALA A 322 27.40 8.93 0.05
CA ALA A 322 27.50 8.77 -1.37
C ALA A 322 27.08 10.14 -1.89
N LYS A 323 28.01 10.85 -2.50
CA LYS A 323 27.69 12.00 -3.32
C LYS A 323 26.76 11.49 -4.42
N VAL A 324 25.48 11.41 -4.07
CA VAL A 324 24.43 11.32 -5.05
C VAL A 324 24.32 12.74 -5.56
N ASP A 325 24.68 12.93 -6.83
CA ASP A 325 24.37 14.16 -7.51
C ASP A 325 22.91 14.46 -7.21
N ALA A 326 22.72 15.56 -6.50
CA ALA A 326 21.41 16.03 -6.12
C ALA A 326 20.64 16.26 -7.43
N LEU A 327 19.78 15.31 -7.80
CA LEU A 327 18.64 15.61 -8.62
C LEU A 327 17.78 16.55 -7.77
N SER A 328 18.17 17.83 -7.79
CA SER A 328 17.40 18.92 -7.23
C SER A 328 16.10 18.99 -8.01
N PHE A 329 15.07 18.32 -7.50
CA PHE A 329 13.73 18.67 -7.86
C PHE A 329 13.54 20.13 -7.44
N PRO A 330 13.14 21.02 -8.37
CA PRO A 330 12.85 22.39 -8.00
C PRO A 330 11.69 22.32 -7.01
N VAL A 331 11.99 22.50 -5.73
CA VAL A 331 10.98 22.79 -4.70
C VAL A 331 10.37 24.12 -5.11
N LYS A 332 9.35 24.08 -5.98
CA LYS A 332 8.46 25.21 -6.12
C LYS A 332 7.87 25.39 -4.73
N LYS A 333 8.32 26.45 -4.03
CA LYS A 333 7.64 26.93 -2.84
C LYS A 333 6.17 26.97 -3.19
N ALA A 334 5.40 26.03 -2.61
CA ALA A 334 3.95 26.04 -2.76
C ALA A 334 3.51 27.44 -2.34
N PRO A 335 2.70 28.13 -3.15
CA PRO A 335 2.15 29.41 -2.72
C PRO A 335 1.47 29.13 -1.38
N ARG A 336 1.77 29.94 -0.36
CA ARG A 336 1.00 29.98 0.88
C ARG A 336 -0.42 30.39 0.50
N ILE A 337 -1.21 29.43 0.07
CA ILE A 337 -2.66 29.63 -0.03
C ILE A 337 -3.10 29.67 1.44
N LYS A 338 -3.27 30.87 1.96
CA LYS A 338 -4.13 31.09 3.10
C LYS A 338 -5.54 30.74 2.62
N PHE A 339 -5.85 29.46 2.66
CA PHE A 339 -7.23 29.04 2.55
C PHE A 339 -7.82 29.37 3.92
N ILE A 340 -8.43 30.54 4.03
CA ILE A 340 -9.39 30.84 5.09
C ILE A 340 -10.72 30.35 4.51
N PRO A 341 -11.21 29.17 4.91
CA PRO A 341 -12.55 28.76 4.52
C PRO A 341 -13.52 29.72 5.20
N PRO A 342 -14.61 30.14 4.52
CA PRO A 342 -15.70 30.81 5.21
C PRO A 342 -16.18 29.86 6.31
N ALA A 343 -16.21 30.32 7.54
CA ALA A 343 -16.59 29.71 8.81
C ALA A 343 -17.06 28.23 8.74
N MET A 344 -16.12 27.32 8.45
CA MET A 344 -16.38 25.88 8.59
C MET A 344 -16.24 25.50 10.06
N HIS A 345 -17.30 25.02 10.66
CA HIS A 345 -17.26 24.51 12.03
C HIS A 345 -16.48 23.20 12.03
N LEU A 346 -15.27 23.21 12.60
CA LEU A 346 -14.49 22.02 12.89
C LEU A 346 -15.22 21.23 13.99
N LEU A 347 -15.81 20.11 13.61
CA LEU A 347 -16.43 19.22 14.56
C LEU A 347 -15.36 18.22 15.04
N LYS A 348 -14.90 18.33 16.27
CA LYS A 348 -14.18 17.25 16.94
C LYS A 348 -15.22 16.24 17.42
N ILE A 349 -15.28 15.08 16.79
CA ILE A 349 -16.17 14.00 17.23
C ILE A 349 -15.44 13.22 18.33
N PRO A 350 -15.95 13.19 19.57
CA PRO A 350 -15.38 12.40 20.64
C PRO A 350 -15.55 10.91 20.37
N VAL A 351 -14.58 10.08 20.80
CA VAL A 351 -14.61 8.61 20.74
C VAL A 351 -15.92 8.01 21.26
N ALA A 352 -16.62 8.68 22.18
CA ALA A 352 -17.92 8.26 22.69
C ALA A 352 -19.02 8.17 21.61
N VAL A 353 -18.93 8.95 20.52
CA VAL A 353 -19.89 8.90 19.41
C VAL A 353 -19.61 7.71 18.49
N TRP A 354 -18.35 7.29 18.38
CA TRP A 354 -17.92 6.08 17.66
C TRP A 354 -18.57 4.81 18.24
N ASN A 355 -18.56 4.66 19.58
CA ASN A 355 -19.14 3.50 20.25
C ASN A 355 -20.68 3.44 20.12
N ALA A 356 -21.34 4.56 19.88
CA ALA A 356 -22.79 4.61 19.65
C ALA A 356 -23.16 4.22 18.20
N ALA A 357 -22.29 4.50 17.22
CA ALA A 357 -22.53 4.13 15.82
C ALA A 357 -22.27 2.64 15.51
N GLN A 358 -21.62 1.91 16.43
CA GLN A 358 -21.40 0.45 16.29
C GLN A 358 -22.53 -0.39 16.96
N GLN A 359 -23.54 0.23 17.56
CA GLN A 359 -24.65 -0.46 18.24
C GLN A 359 -25.99 -0.40 17.48
N VAL A 360 -25.98 0.02 16.20
CA VAL A 360 -27.18 0.02 15.33
C VAL A 360 -27.04 -0.98 14.20
#